data_1f08174413e59b9aabbe2161d48cafc4
#
_entry.id   1f08174413e59b9aabbe2161d48cafc4
#
_cell.length_a   1.000
_cell.length_b   1.000
_cell.length_c   1.000
_cell.angle_alpha   90.00
_cell.angle_beta   90.00
_cell.angle_gamma   90.00
#
_symmetry.space_group_name_H-M   'P 1'
#
loop_
_entity.id
_entity.type
_entity.pdbx_description
1 polymer ?
#
loop_
_entity_poly.entity_id
_entity_poly.type
_entity_poly.pdbx_seq_one_letter_code
_entity_poly.pdbx_strand_id
1 'polypeptide(L)'
;SKLEVVPMVSAGLVKINGIDPNSYIKNTNDSYWVIMNDRRISWSDEIPKDNPLTQGKWWDISSPDKLQISLDSKVAQDFGVKIGDIFTLNIYGREIDGEVVNFRLVDYRDLSINFAMLLNPQFANKIPHEYLSTVKFNNIDKFDDINFLDEFPSVSIVKISDYLKKVTDVLNKVFIAVIIISTVTVIIGLVVISSAIIAVSYTHLRAHETSPH
;
A
#
# COMPACT_ATOMS: atom_id res chain seq x y z
N SER A 1 8.31 6.76 22.13
CA SER A 1 8.05 5.70 21.13
C SER A 1 6.59 5.29 21.19
N LYS A 2 5.92 5.14 20.05
CA LYS A 2 4.58 4.54 19.98
C LYS A 2 4.77 3.10 19.55
N LEU A 3 4.33 2.17 20.37
CA LEU A 3 4.30 0.74 20.08
C LEU A 3 2.87 0.37 19.71
N GLU A 4 2.69 -0.29 18.59
CA GLU A 4 1.45 -0.93 18.18
C GLU A 4 1.74 -2.40 17.96
N VAL A 5 0.91 -3.28 18.54
CA VAL A 5 1.04 -4.74 18.44
C VAL A 5 -0.29 -5.31 18.02
N VAL A 6 -0.32 -6.08 16.96
CA VAL A 6 -1.53 -6.73 16.45
C VAL A 6 -1.26 -8.22 16.21
N PRO A 7 -2.20 -9.10 16.55
CA PRO A 7 -2.12 -10.51 16.17
C PRO A 7 -2.35 -10.64 14.67
N MET A 8 -1.73 -11.63 14.04
CA MET A 8 -1.96 -11.91 12.62
C MET A 8 -1.82 -13.39 12.30
N VAL A 9 -2.48 -13.80 11.23
CA VAL A 9 -2.38 -15.13 10.65
C VAL A 9 -2.39 -15.03 9.13
N SER A 10 -1.73 -15.96 8.43
CA SER A 10 -1.81 -16.09 6.98
C SER A 10 -3.06 -16.87 6.59
N ALA A 11 -3.85 -16.35 5.67
CA ALA A 11 -5.06 -16.98 5.16
C ALA A 11 -5.23 -16.74 3.66
N GLY A 12 -5.64 -17.79 2.94
CA GLY A 12 -6.03 -17.72 1.53
C GLY A 12 -7.54 -17.65 1.37
N LEU A 13 -8.04 -16.74 0.53
CA LEU A 13 -9.45 -16.74 0.14
C LEU A 13 -9.69 -17.79 -0.94
N VAL A 14 -10.40 -18.87 -0.61
CA VAL A 14 -10.59 -20.06 -1.47
C VAL A 14 -11.92 -19.99 -2.24
N LYS A 15 -13.00 -19.54 -1.57
CA LYS A 15 -14.33 -19.44 -2.17
C LYS A 15 -15.06 -18.20 -1.66
N ILE A 16 -15.95 -17.66 -2.49
CA ILE A 16 -16.98 -16.69 -2.13
C ILE A 16 -18.32 -17.32 -2.48
N ASN A 17 -19.19 -17.53 -1.49
CA ASN A 17 -20.47 -18.24 -1.65
C ASN A 17 -20.33 -19.60 -2.37
N GLY A 18 -19.24 -20.33 -2.05
CA GLY A 18 -18.94 -21.63 -2.64
C GLY A 18 -18.35 -21.60 -4.06
N ILE A 19 -18.13 -20.41 -4.64
CA ILE A 19 -17.62 -20.21 -6.01
C ILE A 19 -16.18 -19.71 -5.95
N ASP A 20 -15.35 -20.06 -6.96
CA ASP A 20 -13.98 -19.59 -7.10
C ASP A 20 -13.94 -18.05 -7.15
N PRO A 21 -13.13 -17.39 -6.33
CA PRO A 21 -13.02 -15.94 -6.29
C PRO A 21 -12.61 -15.30 -7.63
N ASN A 22 -11.89 -16.03 -8.49
CA ASN A 22 -11.54 -15.55 -9.83
C ASN A 22 -12.78 -15.31 -10.73
N SER A 23 -13.94 -15.88 -10.38
CA SER A 23 -15.20 -15.62 -11.08
C SER A 23 -15.81 -14.25 -10.74
N TYR A 24 -15.40 -13.65 -9.62
CA TYR A 24 -15.92 -12.38 -9.15
C TYR A 24 -15.12 -11.18 -9.62
N ILE A 25 -13.83 -11.35 -9.93
CA ILE A 25 -12.92 -10.26 -10.21
C ILE A 25 -11.98 -10.59 -11.38
N LYS A 26 -11.63 -9.57 -12.16
CA LYS A 26 -10.61 -9.67 -13.21
C LYS A 26 -9.23 -9.31 -12.66
N ASN A 27 -8.18 -9.87 -13.22
CA ASN A 27 -6.79 -9.57 -12.86
C ASN A 27 -6.37 -8.10 -13.11
N THR A 28 -7.20 -7.33 -13.81
CA THR A 28 -7.00 -5.88 -14.05
C THR A 28 -7.54 -5.00 -12.93
N ASN A 29 -8.30 -5.54 -11.98
CA ASN A 29 -8.86 -4.80 -10.87
C ASN A 29 -7.80 -4.56 -9.78
N ASP A 30 -7.85 -3.41 -9.13
CA ASP A 30 -6.91 -3.02 -8.08
C ASP A 30 -6.89 -4.01 -6.90
N SER A 31 -8.03 -4.64 -6.58
CA SER A 31 -8.17 -5.58 -5.46
C SER A 31 -7.84 -7.04 -5.82
N TYR A 32 -7.41 -7.34 -7.05
CA TYR A 32 -7.06 -8.70 -7.46
C TYR A 32 -5.98 -9.34 -6.60
N TRP A 33 -5.10 -8.52 -6.02
CA TRP A 33 -4.05 -8.96 -5.11
C TRP A 33 -4.56 -9.77 -3.90
N VAL A 34 -5.83 -9.58 -3.50
CA VAL A 34 -6.42 -10.28 -2.33
C VAL A 34 -6.47 -11.79 -2.53
N ILE A 35 -6.61 -12.27 -3.78
CA ILE A 35 -6.74 -13.69 -4.13
C ILE A 35 -5.48 -14.30 -4.76
N MET A 36 -4.47 -13.48 -5.07
CA MET A 36 -3.25 -14.00 -5.73
C MET A 36 -2.46 -14.98 -4.87
N ASN A 37 -2.43 -14.77 -3.56
CA ASN A 37 -1.68 -15.56 -2.58
C ASN A 37 -2.36 -15.44 -1.22
N ASP A 38 -1.90 -16.24 -0.26
CA ASP A 38 -2.29 -16.07 1.14
C ASP A 38 -2.02 -14.64 1.61
N ARG A 39 -2.95 -14.09 2.37
CA ARG A 39 -2.88 -12.74 2.93
C ARG A 39 -2.80 -12.79 4.44
N ARG A 40 -2.07 -11.83 4.99
CA ARG A 40 -2.12 -11.61 6.42
C ARG A 40 -3.45 -10.97 6.75
N ILE A 41 -4.14 -11.59 7.70
CA ILE A 41 -5.39 -11.12 8.30
C ILE A 41 -5.18 -10.99 9.80
N SER A 42 -5.97 -10.16 10.44
CA SER A 42 -5.87 -9.86 11.86
C SER A 42 -7.26 -9.90 12.50
N TRP A 43 -7.34 -9.51 13.77
CA TRP A 43 -8.60 -9.31 14.48
C TRP A 43 -8.47 -8.20 15.50
N SER A 44 -9.58 -7.62 15.87
CA SER A 44 -9.65 -6.52 16.83
C SER A 44 -10.98 -6.56 17.56
N ASP A 45 -10.96 -6.27 18.85
CA ASP A 45 -12.20 -6.14 19.65
C ASP A 45 -12.95 -4.86 19.27
N GLU A 46 -12.23 -3.79 18.95
CA GLU A 46 -12.79 -2.48 18.61
C GLU A 46 -12.57 -2.15 17.13
N ILE A 47 -13.41 -1.25 16.62
CA ILE A 47 -13.22 -0.67 15.28
C ILE A 47 -11.89 0.10 15.28
N PRO A 48 -10.94 -0.23 14.37
CA PRO A 48 -9.70 0.53 14.29
C PRO A 48 -9.98 2.01 13.99
N LYS A 49 -9.30 2.91 14.70
CA LYS A 49 -9.58 4.36 14.68
C LYS A 49 -9.55 4.96 13.28
N ASP A 50 -8.61 4.48 12.45
CA ASP A 50 -8.37 5.02 11.11
C ASP A 50 -9.12 4.23 10.03
N ASN A 51 -9.97 3.26 10.41
CA ASN A 51 -10.74 2.40 9.50
C ASN A 51 -12.24 2.41 9.84
N PRO A 52 -12.95 3.52 9.63
CA PRO A 52 -14.37 3.63 10.00
C PRO A 52 -15.23 2.66 9.20
N LEU A 53 -16.33 2.20 9.82
CA LEU A 53 -17.34 1.41 9.13
C LEU A 53 -18.02 2.23 8.05
N THR A 54 -18.21 1.64 6.88
CA THR A 54 -19.00 2.21 5.78
C THR A 54 -20.37 1.57 5.67
N GLN A 55 -20.47 0.27 6.03
CA GLN A 55 -21.72 -0.49 6.03
C GLN A 55 -21.70 -1.58 7.09
N GLY A 56 -22.86 -2.01 7.54
CA GLY A 56 -23.05 -3.10 8.51
C GLY A 56 -22.82 -2.67 9.96
N LYS A 57 -22.64 -3.66 10.82
CA LYS A 57 -22.39 -3.48 12.25
C LYS A 57 -21.11 -4.20 12.65
N TRP A 58 -20.47 -3.75 13.71
CA TRP A 58 -19.34 -4.45 14.28
C TRP A 58 -19.77 -5.84 14.80
N TRP A 59 -18.86 -6.58 15.40
CA TRP A 59 -19.08 -7.99 15.77
C TRP A 59 -20.37 -8.26 16.53
N ASP A 60 -21.07 -9.34 16.19
CA ASP A 60 -22.09 -9.94 17.03
C ASP A 60 -21.42 -10.87 18.06
N ILE A 61 -21.28 -10.38 19.29
CA ILE A 61 -20.67 -11.11 20.40
C ILE A 61 -21.54 -12.25 20.93
N SER A 62 -22.83 -12.30 20.55
CA SER A 62 -23.75 -13.37 20.93
C SER A 62 -23.51 -14.67 20.16
N SER A 63 -22.73 -14.61 19.07
CA SER A 63 -22.41 -15.75 18.20
C SER A 63 -20.91 -16.05 18.17
N PRO A 64 -20.30 -16.46 19.32
CA PRO A 64 -18.84 -16.57 19.46
C PRO A 64 -18.20 -17.68 18.63
N ASP A 65 -18.96 -18.68 18.21
CA ASP A 65 -18.47 -19.81 17.42
C ASP A 65 -18.59 -19.60 15.91
N LYS A 66 -19.19 -18.50 15.46
CA LYS A 66 -19.26 -18.13 14.06
C LYS A 66 -18.11 -17.20 13.70
N LEU A 67 -17.43 -17.53 12.62
CA LEU A 67 -16.44 -16.63 12.04
C LEU A 67 -17.15 -15.46 11.35
N GLN A 68 -16.88 -14.24 11.81
CA GLN A 68 -17.37 -13.01 11.23
C GLN A 68 -16.19 -12.23 10.61
N ILE A 69 -16.43 -11.65 9.46
CA ILE A 69 -15.41 -10.96 8.66
C ILE A 69 -15.81 -9.50 8.46
N SER A 70 -14.90 -8.61 8.80
CA SER A 70 -14.94 -7.21 8.40
C SER A 70 -14.04 -7.01 7.19
N LEU A 71 -14.58 -6.54 6.07
CA LEU A 71 -13.88 -6.44 4.80
C LEU A 71 -13.61 -4.98 4.44
N ASP A 72 -12.52 -4.73 3.72
CA ASP A 72 -12.25 -3.43 3.09
C ASP A 72 -13.36 -3.13 2.06
N SER A 73 -13.94 -1.94 2.14
CA SER A 73 -15.04 -1.49 1.27
C SER A 73 -14.65 -1.46 -0.20
N LYS A 74 -13.39 -1.13 -0.54
CA LYS A 74 -12.92 -1.17 -1.92
C LYS A 74 -12.84 -2.61 -2.44
N VAL A 75 -12.33 -3.52 -1.63
CA VAL A 75 -12.31 -4.95 -1.96
C VAL A 75 -13.74 -5.46 -2.15
N ALA A 76 -14.67 -5.12 -1.25
CA ALA A 76 -16.07 -5.51 -1.38
C ALA A 76 -16.69 -5.00 -2.68
N GLN A 77 -16.42 -3.75 -3.05
CA GLN A 77 -16.89 -3.14 -4.29
C GLN A 77 -16.33 -3.84 -5.54
N ASP A 78 -15.02 -4.07 -5.58
CA ASP A 78 -14.34 -4.67 -6.73
C ASP A 78 -14.80 -6.13 -6.98
N PHE A 79 -15.10 -6.86 -5.90
CA PHE A 79 -15.63 -8.23 -5.98
C PHE A 79 -17.15 -8.30 -6.09
N GLY A 80 -17.88 -7.20 -5.91
CA GLY A 80 -19.35 -7.18 -5.88
C GLY A 80 -19.94 -7.90 -4.66
N VAL A 81 -19.19 -8.01 -3.57
CA VAL A 81 -19.57 -8.70 -2.34
C VAL A 81 -20.57 -7.88 -1.53
N LYS A 82 -21.49 -8.56 -0.86
CA LYS A 82 -22.51 -7.99 0.00
C LYS A 82 -22.37 -8.49 1.44
N ILE A 83 -22.93 -7.74 2.38
CA ILE A 83 -23.09 -8.20 3.75
C ILE A 83 -23.95 -9.47 3.75
N GLY A 84 -23.51 -10.49 4.51
CA GLY A 84 -24.11 -11.81 4.53
C GLY A 84 -23.45 -12.83 3.59
N ASP A 85 -22.59 -12.40 2.67
CA ASP A 85 -21.84 -13.32 1.82
C ASP A 85 -20.86 -14.16 2.64
N ILE A 86 -20.64 -15.39 2.21
CA ILE A 86 -19.77 -16.35 2.91
C ILE A 86 -18.43 -16.44 2.21
N PHE A 87 -17.36 -16.15 2.94
CA PHE A 87 -15.98 -16.36 2.51
C PHE A 87 -15.45 -17.66 3.11
N THR A 88 -14.97 -18.57 2.26
CA THR A 88 -14.21 -19.73 2.70
C THR A 88 -12.73 -19.37 2.73
N LEU A 89 -12.16 -19.31 3.92
CA LEU A 89 -10.75 -19.00 4.15
C LEU A 89 -9.97 -20.29 4.41
N ASN A 90 -8.83 -20.47 3.77
CA ASN A 90 -7.86 -21.50 4.12
C ASN A 90 -6.87 -20.93 5.15
N ILE A 91 -6.89 -21.48 6.35
CA ILE A 91 -5.98 -21.12 7.44
C ILE A 91 -5.25 -22.39 7.88
N TYR A 92 -3.92 -22.44 7.67
CA TYR A 92 -3.11 -23.64 7.98
C TYR A 92 -3.63 -24.95 7.39
N GLY A 93 -4.15 -24.90 6.14
CA GLY A 93 -4.68 -26.08 5.44
C GLY A 93 -6.12 -26.46 5.81
N ARG A 94 -6.80 -25.67 6.65
CA ARG A 94 -8.21 -25.87 7.01
C ARG A 94 -9.09 -24.84 6.33
N GLU A 95 -10.10 -25.27 5.61
CA GLU A 95 -11.14 -24.39 5.08
C GLU A 95 -12.14 -24.06 6.19
N ILE A 96 -12.39 -22.77 6.40
CA ILE A 96 -13.28 -22.24 7.42
C ILE A 96 -14.18 -21.19 6.76
N ASP A 97 -15.49 -21.36 6.91
CA ASP A 97 -16.47 -20.41 6.38
C ASP A 97 -16.69 -19.26 7.38
N GLY A 98 -16.64 -18.03 6.87
CA GLY A 98 -16.89 -16.82 7.62
C GLY A 98 -17.89 -15.92 6.91
N GLU A 99 -18.80 -15.32 7.68
CA GLU A 99 -19.79 -14.39 7.16
C GLU A 99 -19.23 -12.96 7.13
N VAL A 100 -19.36 -12.27 6.00
CA VAL A 100 -19.03 -10.85 5.87
C VAL A 100 -20.14 -10.03 6.55
N VAL A 101 -19.81 -9.41 7.69
CA VAL A 101 -20.79 -8.69 8.52
C VAL A 101 -20.73 -7.17 8.37
N ASN A 102 -19.61 -6.64 7.90
CA ASN A 102 -19.46 -5.21 7.69
C ASN A 102 -18.36 -4.87 6.68
N PHE A 103 -18.38 -3.62 6.22
CA PHE A 103 -17.33 -3.02 5.39
C PHE A 103 -16.69 -1.84 6.12
N ARG A 104 -15.36 -1.70 5.96
CA ARG A 104 -14.53 -0.62 6.52
C ARG A 104 -13.86 0.16 5.39
N LEU A 105 -13.63 1.45 5.60
CA LEU A 105 -12.71 2.20 4.77
C LEU A 105 -11.29 1.95 5.26
N VAL A 106 -10.43 1.38 4.42
CA VAL A 106 -9.02 1.11 4.75
C VAL A 106 -8.13 2.02 3.93
N ASP A 107 -7.28 2.81 4.60
CA ASP A 107 -6.28 3.65 3.93
C ASP A 107 -4.90 3.01 4.00
N TYR A 108 -4.38 2.56 2.86
CA TYR A 108 -3.05 1.93 2.76
C TYR A 108 -1.93 2.94 2.47
N ARG A 109 -2.23 4.24 2.42
CA ARG A 109 -1.23 5.28 2.08
C ARG A 109 -0.38 5.70 3.27
N ASP A 110 -0.85 5.47 4.47
CA ASP A 110 -0.08 5.66 5.68
C ASP A 110 0.77 4.41 6.01
N LEU A 111 1.69 4.56 6.93
CA LEU A 111 2.56 3.47 7.39
C LEU A 111 1.96 2.71 8.59
N SER A 112 0.65 2.82 8.82
CA SER A 112 -0.05 2.07 9.85
C SER A 112 -0.24 0.61 9.45
N ILE A 113 -0.46 -0.25 10.45
CA ILE A 113 -0.76 -1.66 10.21
C ILE A 113 -2.21 -1.77 9.74
N ASN A 114 -2.40 -2.08 8.46
CA ASN A 114 -3.70 -2.22 7.84
C ASN A 114 -3.90 -3.62 7.22
N PHE A 115 -5.12 -4.15 7.35
CA PHE A 115 -5.51 -5.45 6.80
C PHE A 115 -6.79 -5.31 5.99
N ALA A 116 -6.86 -5.97 4.83
CA ALA A 116 -8.08 -6.00 4.02
C ALA A 116 -9.23 -6.72 4.74
N MET A 117 -8.90 -7.75 5.51
CA MET A 117 -9.85 -8.53 6.29
C MET A 117 -9.47 -8.50 7.76
N LEU A 118 -10.48 -8.29 8.62
CA LEU A 118 -10.40 -8.54 10.06
C LEU A 118 -11.42 -9.61 10.44
N LEU A 119 -11.06 -10.41 11.42
CA LEU A 119 -11.90 -11.46 12.00
C LEU A 119 -12.44 -11.02 13.37
N ASN A 120 -13.50 -11.64 13.82
CA ASN A 120 -13.98 -11.45 15.18
C ASN A 120 -13.05 -12.18 16.18
N PRO A 121 -12.62 -11.51 17.27
CA PRO A 121 -11.68 -12.06 18.24
C PRO A 121 -12.17 -13.33 18.95
N GLN A 122 -13.48 -13.45 19.19
CA GLN A 122 -14.09 -14.60 19.85
C GLN A 122 -13.78 -15.92 19.15
N PHE A 123 -13.68 -15.88 17.83
CA PHE A 123 -13.28 -17.01 17.00
C PHE A 123 -11.76 -17.04 16.80
N ALA A 124 -11.17 -15.92 16.40
CA ALA A 124 -9.79 -15.83 15.92
C ALA A 124 -8.74 -16.10 17.00
N ASN A 125 -9.00 -15.74 18.27
CA ASN A 125 -8.09 -16.02 19.39
C ASN A 125 -7.79 -17.52 19.62
N LYS A 126 -8.61 -18.41 19.06
CA LYS A 126 -8.40 -19.87 19.13
C LYS A 126 -7.43 -20.37 18.06
N ILE A 127 -7.05 -19.53 17.08
CA ILE A 127 -6.17 -19.87 15.96
C ILE A 127 -4.72 -19.62 16.38
N PRO A 128 -3.77 -20.55 16.12
CA PRO A 128 -2.34 -20.26 16.26
C PRO A 128 -1.96 -19.03 15.40
N HIS A 129 -1.20 -18.11 15.98
CA HIS A 129 -0.93 -16.84 15.32
C HIS A 129 0.43 -16.26 15.69
N GLU A 130 0.85 -15.29 14.90
CA GLU A 130 2.03 -14.47 15.13
C GLU A 130 1.60 -13.04 15.53
N TYR A 131 2.55 -12.27 16.03
CA TYR A 131 2.33 -10.86 16.32
C TYR A 131 3.14 -9.99 15.36
N LEU A 132 2.49 -8.99 14.80
CA LEU A 132 3.15 -7.91 14.07
C LEU A 132 3.19 -6.69 14.99
N SER A 133 4.36 -6.10 15.11
CA SER A 133 4.50 -4.85 15.86
C SER A 133 5.21 -3.78 15.06
N THR A 134 4.76 -2.54 15.22
CA THR A 134 5.47 -1.37 14.71
C THR A 134 5.92 -0.49 15.86
N VAL A 135 7.17 -0.05 15.78
CA VAL A 135 7.76 0.86 16.75
C VAL A 135 8.27 2.10 16.03
N LYS A 136 7.79 3.26 16.41
CA LYS A 136 8.29 4.54 15.92
C LYS A 136 9.32 5.09 16.90
N PHE A 137 10.57 5.15 16.47
CA PHE A 137 11.66 5.75 17.23
C PHE A 137 11.82 7.24 16.87
N ASN A 138 12.06 8.08 17.88
CA ASN A 138 12.44 9.47 17.65
C ASN A 138 13.88 9.59 17.14
N ASN A 139 14.75 8.61 17.47
CA ASN A 139 16.10 8.49 16.96
C ASN A 139 16.43 7.01 16.80
N ILE A 140 16.46 6.56 15.54
CA ILE A 140 16.71 5.16 15.19
C ILE A 140 18.18 4.76 15.33
N ASP A 141 19.12 5.72 15.29
CA ASP A 141 20.56 5.45 15.38
C ASP A 141 20.98 4.91 16.76
N LYS A 142 20.10 5.02 17.75
CA LYS A 142 20.29 4.47 19.11
C LYS A 142 19.75 3.06 19.28
N PHE A 143 19.06 2.51 18.28
CA PHE A 143 18.52 1.16 18.37
C PHE A 143 19.55 0.15 17.88
N ASP A 144 20.03 -0.67 18.81
CA ASP A 144 20.95 -1.78 18.55
C ASP A 144 20.14 -3.03 18.19
N ASP A 145 19.96 -3.25 16.88
CA ASP A 145 19.20 -4.38 16.35
C ASP A 145 19.97 -5.70 16.53
N ILE A 146 21.30 -5.70 16.58
CA ILE A 146 22.10 -6.91 16.73
C ILE A 146 21.90 -7.49 18.13
N ASN A 147 22.10 -6.68 19.16
CA ASN A 147 21.89 -7.12 20.54
C ASN A 147 20.42 -7.52 20.80
N PHE A 148 19.48 -6.81 20.18
CA PHE A 148 18.05 -7.16 20.31
C PHE A 148 17.73 -8.52 19.68
N LEU A 149 18.27 -8.84 18.49
CA LEU A 149 18.05 -10.13 17.82
C LEU A 149 18.75 -11.28 18.54
N ASP A 150 19.90 -11.03 19.18
CA ASP A 150 20.58 -12.04 20.01
C ASP A 150 19.73 -12.41 21.25
N GLU A 151 19.05 -11.43 21.84
CA GLU A 151 18.16 -11.65 22.98
C GLU A 151 16.81 -12.27 22.55
N PHE A 152 16.31 -11.94 21.33
CA PHE A 152 15.02 -12.40 20.80
C PHE A 152 15.16 -13.04 19.42
N PRO A 153 15.74 -14.24 19.29
CA PRO A 153 16.06 -14.86 17.99
C PRO A 153 14.83 -15.26 17.15
N SER A 154 13.65 -15.30 17.75
CA SER A 154 12.37 -15.56 17.04
C SER A 154 11.75 -14.31 16.41
N VAL A 155 12.35 -13.14 16.62
CA VAL A 155 11.84 -11.87 16.09
C VAL A 155 12.57 -11.53 14.78
N SER A 156 11.82 -11.08 13.78
CA SER A 156 12.37 -10.51 12.55
C SER A 156 12.16 -9.00 12.53
N ILE A 157 13.24 -8.25 12.27
CA ILE A 157 13.19 -6.78 12.24
C ILE A 157 13.32 -6.29 10.81
N VAL A 158 12.44 -5.35 10.43
CA VAL A 158 12.49 -4.65 9.15
C VAL A 158 12.59 -3.15 9.41
N LYS A 159 13.72 -2.54 9.03
CA LYS A 159 13.94 -1.08 9.12
C LYS A 159 13.36 -0.38 7.89
N ILE A 160 12.18 0.19 8.01
CA ILE A 160 11.52 0.93 6.92
C ILE A 160 12.36 2.12 6.47
N SER A 161 13.10 2.77 7.38
CA SER A 161 14.00 3.89 7.07
C SER A 161 15.03 3.58 5.98
N ASP A 162 15.55 2.36 5.94
CA ASP A 162 16.59 1.97 4.97
C ASP A 162 16.00 1.84 3.56
N TYR A 163 14.75 1.38 3.44
CA TYR A 163 14.03 1.36 2.17
C TYR A 163 13.70 2.78 1.69
N LEU A 164 13.26 3.66 2.58
CA LEU A 164 12.97 5.06 2.25
C LEU A 164 14.23 5.80 1.81
N LYS A 165 15.38 5.59 2.46
CA LYS A 165 16.67 6.15 2.03
C LYS A 165 17.02 5.72 0.59
N LYS A 166 16.92 4.42 0.28
CA LYS A 166 17.20 3.92 -1.08
C LYS A 166 16.30 4.55 -2.14
N VAL A 167 14.99 4.69 -1.85
CA VAL A 167 14.05 5.36 -2.76
C VAL A 167 14.43 6.82 -2.95
N THR A 168 14.74 7.53 -1.88
CA THR A 168 15.15 8.95 -1.93
C THR A 168 16.44 9.12 -2.74
N ASP A 169 17.43 8.23 -2.60
CA ASP A 169 18.67 8.27 -3.37
C ASP A 169 18.42 8.08 -4.87
N VAL A 170 17.52 7.18 -5.25
CA VAL A 170 17.13 6.99 -6.65
C VAL A 170 16.43 8.24 -7.20
N LEU A 171 15.47 8.78 -6.45
CA LEU A 171 14.77 10.01 -6.84
C LEU A 171 15.73 11.20 -7.01
N ASN A 172 16.69 11.37 -6.11
CA ASN A 172 17.71 12.40 -6.21
C ASN A 172 18.57 12.26 -7.48
N LYS A 173 18.97 11.03 -7.84
CA LYS A 173 19.71 10.79 -9.09
C LYS A 173 18.89 11.14 -10.32
N VAL A 174 17.61 10.77 -10.34
CA VAL A 174 16.68 11.13 -11.43
C VAL A 174 16.53 12.65 -11.52
N PHE A 175 16.35 13.32 -10.39
CA PHE A 175 16.21 14.78 -10.32
C PHE A 175 17.43 15.51 -10.87
N ILE A 176 18.64 15.07 -10.50
CA ILE A 176 19.90 15.63 -11.03
C ILE A 176 19.99 15.44 -12.55
N ALA A 177 19.63 14.23 -13.05
CA ALA A 177 19.63 13.98 -14.49
C ALA A 177 18.68 14.90 -15.25
N VAL A 178 17.47 15.14 -14.72
CA VAL A 178 16.50 16.08 -15.30
C VAL A 178 17.04 17.51 -15.31
N ILE A 179 17.69 17.97 -14.24
CA ILE A 179 18.31 19.30 -14.19
C ILE A 179 19.39 19.44 -15.28
N ILE A 180 20.26 18.45 -15.44
CA ILE A 180 21.33 18.48 -16.44
C ILE A 180 20.73 18.59 -17.84
N ILE A 181 19.76 17.73 -18.18
CA ILE A 181 19.09 17.73 -19.49
C ILE A 181 18.40 19.08 -19.74
N SER A 182 17.68 19.61 -18.78
CA SER A 182 16.97 20.87 -18.86
C SER A 182 17.95 22.03 -19.08
N THR A 183 19.07 22.05 -18.38
CA THR A 183 20.09 23.06 -18.49
C THR A 183 20.71 23.07 -19.91
N VAL A 184 21.06 21.89 -20.43
CA VAL A 184 21.58 21.73 -21.79
C VAL A 184 20.57 22.25 -22.83
N THR A 185 19.29 21.88 -22.66
CA THR A 185 18.22 22.32 -23.57
C THR A 185 18.07 23.83 -23.57
N VAL A 186 18.12 24.47 -22.40
CA VAL A 186 18.06 25.94 -22.30
C VAL A 186 19.26 26.60 -22.99
N ILE A 187 20.47 26.09 -22.80
CA ILE A 187 21.68 26.60 -23.43
C ILE A 187 21.57 26.52 -24.98
N ILE A 188 21.15 25.35 -25.49
CA ILE A 188 20.95 25.17 -26.94
C ILE A 188 19.90 26.15 -27.45
N GLY A 189 18.78 26.31 -26.75
CA GLY A 189 17.74 27.28 -27.11
C GLY A 189 18.25 28.71 -27.19
N LEU A 190 19.08 29.15 -26.25
CA LEU A 190 19.71 30.48 -26.26
C LEU A 190 20.67 30.65 -27.43
N VAL A 191 21.46 29.63 -27.76
CA VAL A 191 22.37 29.69 -28.93
C VAL A 191 21.59 29.80 -30.22
N VAL A 192 20.49 29.05 -30.38
CA VAL A 192 19.65 29.14 -31.59
C VAL A 192 19.01 30.51 -31.72
N ILE A 193 18.45 31.05 -30.64
CA ILE A 193 17.86 32.41 -30.67
C ILE A 193 18.91 33.46 -31.01
N SER A 194 20.09 33.39 -30.39
CA SER A 194 21.19 34.33 -30.68
C SER A 194 21.63 34.27 -32.14
N SER A 195 21.76 33.06 -32.70
CA SER A 195 22.11 32.86 -34.11
C SER A 195 21.06 33.44 -35.06
N ALA A 196 19.77 33.25 -34.73
CA ALA A 196 18.66 33.81 -35.52
C ALA A 196 18.69 35.38 -35.54
N ILE A 197 18.93 35.99 -34.38
CA ILE A 197 19.03 37.45 -34.26
C ILE A 197 20.20 37.99 -35.09
N ILE A 198 21.35 37.35 -35.05
CA ILE A 198 22.54 37.75 -35.85
C ILE A 198 22.24 37.65 -37.35
N ALA A 199 21.60 36.54 -37.79
CA ALA A 199 21.25 36.34 -39.19
C ALA A 199 20.29 37.43 -39.72
N VAL A 200 19.27 37.81 -38.93
CA VAL A 200 18.32 38.88 -39.28
C VAL A 200 19.02 40.23 -39.34
N SER A 201 19.90 40.55 -38.39
CA SER A 201 20.65 41.81 -38.39
C SER A 201 21.56 41.92 -39.62
N TYR A 202 22.20 40.82 -40.04
CA TYR A 202 23.07 40.82 -41.24
C TYR A 202 22.29 41.03 -42.53
N THR A 203 21.11 40.50 -42.68
CA THR A 203 20.25 40.68 -43.86
C THR A 203 19.69 42.09 -43.91
N HIS A 204 19.36 42.72 -42.80
CA HIS A 204 18.92 44.14 -42.79
C HIS A 204 20.02 45.13 -43.16
N LEU A 205 21.24 44.95 -42.69
CA LEU A 205 22.37 45.79 -43.02
C LEU A 205 22.71 45.70 -44.52
N ARG A 206 22.68 44.52 -45.13
CA ARG A 206 22.99 44.34 -46.55
C ARG A 206 21.89 44.88 -47.46
N ALA A 207 20.63 44.90 -47.04
CA ALA A 207 19.53 45.51 -47.78
C ALA A 207 19.67 47.08 -47.86
N HIS A 208 20.28 47.69 -46.86
CA HIS A 208 20.49 49.15 -46.82
C HIS A 208 21.68 49.63 -47.71
N GLU A 209 22.70 48.75 -47.91
CA GLU A 209 23.85 49.08 -48.79
C GLU A 209 23.54 48.87 -50.27
N THR A 210 22.49 48.16 -50.66
CA THR A 210 22.15 47.87 -52.06
C THR A 210 21.02 48.75 -52.61
N SER A 211 20.61 49.84 -51.93
CA SER A 211 19.63 50.78 -52.45
C SER A 211 20.38 51.83 -53.36
N PRO A 212 20.26 51.77 -54.68
CA PRO A 212 20.93 52.78 -55.57
C PRO A 212 20.15 54.09 -55.46
N HIS A 213 20.93 55.17 -55.33
CA HIS A 213 20.46 56.54 -55.56
C HIS A 213 20.13 56.75 -57.01
#